data_c7cd39fbc4f6bda68d8d53bc997664bd
#
_entry.id   c7cd39fbc4f6bda68d8d53bc997664bd
#
_cell.length_a   1.000
_cell.length_b   1.000
_cell.length_c   1.000
_cell.angle_alpha   90.00
_cell.angle_beta   90.00
_cell.angle_gamma   90.00
#
_symmetry.space_group_name_H-M   'P 1'
#
loop_
_entity.id
_entity.type
_entity.pdbx_description
1 polymer ?
#
loop_
_entity_poly.entity_id
_entity_poly.type
_entity_poly.pdbx_seq_one_letter_code
_entity_poly.pdbx_strand_id
1 'polypeptide(L)'
;MPLIIERETKKKVHALLLLDASGSMEGVREEAIRNYNEQAGVILEEARKNDVDCDLSLVTFNQNPTMRQWRGDAESLVTLTDETYRPGGATALYDALGMFCTRLEGECSAEDAFLVTVITDGYENSSREYDATAIKTLVDRLQKANWTIALMGAKVELGAMCNDLGVLCSNARAFQPTAAGMRSMQVANNVVMSNYMAGVSSGSMASNSLYATPDSDHEKRWEEEKKKEK
;
A
#
# COMPACT_ATOMS: atom_id res chain seq x y z
N MET A 1 -38.53 16.16 24.92
CA MET A 1 -37.25 16.32 24.27
C MET A 1 -37.05 15.12 23.34
N PRO A 2 -36.90 15.31 22.02
CA PRO A 2 -36.56 14.20 21.16
C PRO A 2 -35.11 13.73 21.52
N LEU A 3 -34.94 12.44 21.73
CA LEU A 3 -33.64 11.80 21.83
C LEU A 3 -32.94 12.02 20.49
N ILE A 4 -31.92 12.87 20.48
CA ILE A 4 -30.96 12.92 19.37
C ILE A 4 -30.15 11.63 19.51
N ILE A 5 -30.48 10.62 18.72
CA ILE A 5 -29.64 9.46 18.51
C ILE A 5 -28.47 10.01 17.69
N GLU A 6 -27.35 10.35 18.33
CA GLU A 6 -26.09 10.53 17.63
C GLU A 6 -25.81 9.21 16.89
N ARG A 7 -25.98 9.21 15.59
CA ARG A 7 -25.44 8.12 14.76
C ARG A 7 -23.93 8.19 14.93
N GLU A 8 -23.36 7.19 15.58
CA GLU A 8 -21.91 6.98 15.50
C GLU A 8 -21.54 7.02 14.01
N THR A 9 -20.74 7.98 13.63
CA THR A 9 -20.23 8.07 12.26
C THR A 9 -19.35 6.86 12.03
N LYS A 10 -19.69 6.04 11.02
CA LYS A 10 -18.86 4.88 10.65
C LYS A 10 -17.44 5.36 10.41
N LYS A 11 -16.48 4.59 10.90
CA LYS A 11 -15.07 4.80 10.57
C LYS A 11 -14.88 4.62 9.07
N LYS A 12 -14.11 5.51 8.47
CA LYS A 12 -13.83 5.48 7.03
C LYS A 12 -12.37 5.20 6.77
N VAL A 13 -12.11 4.36 5.78
CA VAL A 13 -10.77 4.04 5.28
C VAL A 13 -10.66 4.46 3.83
N HIS A 14 -9.62 5.19 3.50
CA HIS A 14 -9.20 5.49 2.14
C HIS A 14 -8.01 4.59 1.79
N ALA A 15 -8.25 3.56 0.98
CA ALA A 15 -7.22 2.66 0.50
C ALA A 15 -6.66 3.17 -0.84
N LEU A 16 -5.34 3.30 -0.95
CA LEU A 16 -4.63 3.65 -2.17
C LEU A 16 -3.62 2.55 -2.52
N LEU A 17 -3.84 1.89 -3.64
CA LEU A 17 -2.89 0.93 -4.20
C LEU A 17 -2.07 1.60 -5.31
N LEU A 18 -0.76 1.66 -5.12
CA LEU A 18 0.23 2.13 -6.09
C LEU A 18 0.94 0.90 -6.64
N LEU A 19 0.61 0.50 -7.87
CA LEU A 19 1.17 -0.68 -8.52
C LEU A 19 2.16 -0.27 -9.60
N ASP A 20 3.39 -0.71 -9.43
CA ASP A 20 4.44 -0.54 -10.45
C ASP A 20 4.05 -1.25 -11.75
N ALA A 21 4.19 -0.54 -12.84
CA ALA A 21 4.02 -1.01 -14.22
C ALA A 21 5.28 -0.71 -15.05
N SER A 22 6.46 -0.63 -14.42
CA SER A 22 7.74 -0.51 -15.11
C SER A 22 8.12 -1.81 -15.83
N GLY A 23 9.16 -1.76 -16.66
CA GLY A 23 9.56 -2.88 -17.50
C GLY A 23 9.98 -4.14 -16.75
N SER A 24 10.51 -4.02 -15.52
CA SER A 24 10.88 -5.16 -14.68
C SER A 24 9.67 -6.02 -14.27
N MET A 25 8.50 -5.41 -14.11
CA MET A 25 7.26 -6.10 -13.75
C MET A 25 6.71 -7.04 -14.84
N GLU A 26 7.26 -7.02 -16.07
CA GLU A 26 6.79 -7.89 -17.17
C GLU A 26 6.94 -9.37 -16.82
N GLY A 27 8.02 -9.75 -16.14
CA GLY A 27 8.28 -11.14 -15.73
C GLY A 27 7.29 -11.71 -14.69
N VAL A 28 6.49 -10.85 -14.06
CA VAL A 28 5.50 -11.21 -13.04
C VAL A 28 4.11 -10.60 -13.30
N ARG A 29 3.86 -10.24 -14.54
CA ARG A 29 2.66 -9.52 -14.97
C ARG A 29 1.35 -10.21 -14.58
N GLU A 30 1.21 -11.49 -14.86
CA GLU A 30 -0.02 -12.26 -14.53
C GLU A 30 -0.26 -12.29 -13.02
N GLU A 31 0.80 -12.47 -12.25
CA GLU A 31 0.75 -12.47 -10.80
C GLU A 31 0.43 -11.08 -10.23
N ALA A 32 0.95 -10.02 -10.81
CA ALA A 32 0.65 -8.65 -10.41
C ALA A 32 -0.83 -8.33 -10.62
N ILE A 33 -1.40 -8.70 -11.77
CA ILE A 33 -2.83 -8.57 -12.08
C ILE A 33 -3.67 -9.32 -11.05
N ARG A 34 -3.35 -10.60 -10.82
CA ARG A 34 -4.09 -11.43 -9.87
C ARG A 34 -4.00 -10.88 -8.45
N ASN A 35 -2.79 -10.57 -7.98
CA ASN A 35 -2.58 -10.06 -6.63
C ASN A 35 -3.32 -8.74 -6.39
N TYR A 36 -3.30 -7.82 -7.35
CA TYR A 36 -4.09 -6.60 -7.22
C TYR A 36 -5.57 -6.91 -7.10
N ASN A 37 -6.13 -7.70 -8.03
CA ASN A 37 -7.56 -7.99 -8.06
C ASN A 37 -8.04 -8.67 -6.77
N GLU A 38 -7.26 -9.61 -6.26
CA GLU A 38 -7.57 -10.29 -5.01
C GLU A 38 -7.40 -9.36 -3.79
N GLN A 39 -6.33 -8.55 -3.73
CA GLN A 39 -6.10 -7.63 -2.64
C GLN A 39 -7.19 -6.56 -2.55
N ALA A 40 -7.59 -6.01 -3.69
CA ALA A 40 -8.67 -5.03 -3.75
C ALA A 40 -9.99 -5.63 -3.23
N GLY A 41 -10.31 -6.85 -3.65
CA GLY A 41 -11.48 -7.59 -3.15
C GLY A 41 -11.42 -7.83 -1.64
N VAL A 42 -10.27 -8.26 -1.12
CA VAL A 42 -10.07 -8.50 0.33
C VAL A 42 -10.23 -7.22 1.15
N ILE A 43 -9.63 -6.11 0.71
CA ILE A 43 -9.76 -4.82 1.41
C ILE A 43 -11.24 -4.43 1.57
N LEU A 44 -12.01 -4.48 0.49
CA LEU A 44 -13.41 -4.09 0.50
C LEU A 44 -14.30 -5.09 1.27
N GLU A 45 -14.01 -6.39 1.16
CA GLU A 45 -14.72 -7.43 1.89
C GLU A 45 -14.48 -7.35 3.40
N GLU A 46 -13.23 -7.17 3.83
CA GLU A 46 -12.87 -7.04 5.24
C GLU A 46 -13.41 -5.72 5.84
N ALA A 47 -13.42 -4.63 5.08
CA ALA A 47 -14.06 -3.40 5.50
C ALA A 47 -15.57 -3.63 5.77
N ARG A 48 -16.27 -4.29 4.85
CA ARG A 48 -17.68 -4.64 5.01
C ARG A 48 -17.95 -5.55 6.22
N LYS A 49 -17.10 -6.57 6.46
CA LYS A 49 -17.23 -7.48 7.60
C LYS A 49 -17.07 -6.77 8.95
N ASN A 50 -16.23 -5.74 8.99
CA ASN A 50 -15.93 -4.98 10.20
C ASN A 50 -16.77 -3.70 10.33
N ASP A 51 -17.79 -3.51 9.51
CA ASP A 51 -18.66 -2.32 9.46
C ASP A 51 -17.89 -1.01 9.30
N VAL A 52 -16.84 -1.04 8.47
CA VAL A 52 -15.99 0.09 8.10
C VAL A 52 -16.41 0.57 6.70
N ASP A 53 -16.63 1.88 6.54
CA ASP A 53 -16.80 2.49 5.21
C ASP A 53 -15.42 2.54 4.53
N CYS A 54 -15.33 2.06 3.30
CA CYS A 54 -14.04 1.98 2.59
C CYS A 54 -14.19 2.35 1.13
N ASP A 55 -13.35 3.25 0.66
CA ASP A 55 -13.13 3.46 -0.76
C ASP A 55 -11.71 3.04 -1.17
N LEU A 56 -11.57 2.63 -2.44
CA LEU A 56 -10.32 2.16 -3.00
C LEU A 56 -9.92 2.99 -4.21
N SER A 57 -8.68 3.43 -4.21
CA SER A 57 -8.02 4.04 -5.36
C SER A 57 -6.94 3.14 -5.91
N LEU A 58 -6.84 3.07 -7.25
CA LEU A 58 -5.77 2.38 -7.96
C LEU A 58 -5.02 3.36 -8.86
N VAL A 59 -3.72 3.38 -8.71
CA VAL A 59 -2.78 4.05 -9.60
C VAL A 59 -1.76 3.02 -10.08
N THR A 60 -1.56 2.92 -11.37
CA THR A 60 -0.39 2.22 -11.94
C THR A 60 0.66 3.26 -12.29
N PHE A 61 1.93 2.96 -12.09
CA PHE A 61 2.99 3.90 -12.43
C PHE A 61 4.15 3.22 -13.16
N ASN A 62 4.66 3.92 -14.17
CA ASN A 62 5.91 3.67 -14.83
C ASN A 62 6.65 5.01 -14.95
N GLN A 63 6.95 5.52 -16.14
CA GLN A 63 7.50 6.87 -16.34
C GLN A 63 6.51 7.98 -15.94
N ASN A 64 5.21 7.66 -15.94
CA ASN A 64 4.15 8.59 -15.55
C ASN A 64 3.09 7.82 -14.74
N PRO A 65 2.68 8.35 -13.58
CA PRO A 65 1.57 7.77 -12.82
C PRO A 65 0.26 7.88 -13.61
N THR A 66 -0.52 6.80 -13.60
CA THR A 66 -1.81 6.71 -14.29
C THR A 66 -2.89 6.26 -13.32
N MET A 67 -3.82 7.14 -13.03
CA MET A 67 -5.00 6.82 -12.21
C MET A 67 -5.92 5.88 -12.97
N ARG A 68 -6.19 4.70 -12.40
CA ARG A 68 -7.10 3.69 -12.95
C ARG A 68 -8.47 3.76 -12.29
N GLN A 69 -8.48 4.04 -11.01
CA GLN A 69 -9.69 4.24 -10.21
C GLN A 69 -9.40 5.26 -9.11
N TRP A 70 -10.40 6.08 -8.79
CA TRP A 70 -10.29 7.04 -7.70
C TRP A 70 -11.48 6.92 -6.77
N ARG A 71 -11.23 6.51 -5.53
CA ARG A 71 -12.19 6.39 -4.44
C ARG A 71 -13.46 5.60 -4.84
N GLY A 72 -13.26 4.49 -5.53
CA GLY A 72 -14.33 3.56 -5.89
C GLY A 72 -14.72 2.66 -4.71
N ASP A 73 -15.97 2.25 -4.70
CA ASP A 73 -16.51 1.26 -3.77
C ASP A 73 -16.44 -0.18 -4.34
N ALA A 74 -17.03 -1.14 -3.64
CA ALA A 74 -17.04 -2.53 -4.07
C ALA A 74 -17.82 -2.75 -5.39
N GLU A 75 -18.80 -1.91 -5.69
CA GLU A 75 -19.64 -2.05 -6.89
C GLU A 75 -18.94 -1.48 -8.14
N SER A 76 -18.09 -0.48 -7.94
CA SER A 76 -17.33 0.20 -8.98
C SER A 76 -15.90 -0.29 -9.14
N LEU A 77 -15.51 -1.39 -8.47
CA LEU A 77 -14.14 -1.89 -8.46
C LEU A 77 -13.63 -2.20 -9.88
N VAL A 78 -12.57 -1.50 -10.28
CA VAL A 78 -11.86 -1.77 -11.53
C VAL A 78 -10.94 -2.97 -11.36
N THR A 79 -11.16 -4.00 -12.17
CA THR A 79 -10.25 -5.15 -12.27
C THR A 79 -9.16 -4.90 -13.30
N LEU A 80 -7.93 -5.31 -13.00
CA LEU A 80 -6.85 -5.33 -13.97
C LEU A 80 -6.94 -6.58 -14.85
N THR A 81 -6.59 -6.40 -16.11
CA THR A 81 -6.50 -7.46 -17.12
C THR A 81 -5.20 -7.29 -17.91
N ASP A 82 -4.86 -8.26 -18.75
CA ASP A 82 -3.73 -8.18 -19.67
C ASP A 82 -3.83 -7.00 -20.64
N GLU A 83 -5.04 -6.51 -20.88
CA GLU A 83 -5.25 -5.36 -21.75
C GLU A 83 -5.01 -4.03 -21.03
N THR A 84 -5.35 -3.98 -19.74
CA THR A 84 -5.32 -2.75 -18.93
C THR A 84 -4.04 -2.55 -18.11
N TYR A 85 -3.29 -3.63 -17.86
CA TYR A 85 -2.00 -3.59 -17.18
C TYR A 85 -0.90 -4.09 -18.12
N ARG A 86 -0.10 -3.16 -18.62
CA ARG A 86 1.00 -3.41 -19.56
C ARG A 86 2.28 -2.81 -19.01
N PRO A 87 3.10 -3.60 -18.32
CA PRO A 87 4.40 -3.16 -17.84
C PRO A 87 5.30 -2.66 -18.97
N GLY A 88 6.09 -1.63 -18.68
CA GLY A 88 7.06 -1.05 -19.61
C GLY A 88 7.58 0.31 -19.17
N GLY A 89 8.77 0.67 -19.61
CA GLY A 89 9.40 1.95 -19.30
C GLY A 89 10.11 1.96 -17.95
N ALA A 90 10.30 3.16 -17.42
CA ALA A 90 11.02 3.45 -16.16
C ALA A 90 10.06 3.53 -14.96
N THR A 91 10.54 3.91 -13.78
CA THR A 91 9.82 3.85 -12.50
C THR A 91 9.77 5.25 -11.86
N ALA A 92 8.63 5.95 -11.94
CA ALA A 92 8.38 7.23 -11.30
C ALA A 92 7.65 7.03 -9.94
N LEU A 93 8.30 6.37 -9.00
CA LEU A 93 7.73 6.01 -7.70
C LEU A 93 7.44 7.23 -6.84
N TYR A 94 8.38 8.20 -6.80
CA TYR A 94 8.21 9.39 -5.96
C TYR A 94 7.06 10.25 -6.45
N ASP A 95 6.91 10.42 -7.75
CA ASP A 95 5.79 11.15 -8.34
C ASP A 95 4.46 10.46 -8.03
N ALA A 96 4.40 9.14 -8.19
CA ALA A 96 3.18 8.38 -7.88
C ALA A 96 2.76 8.52 -6.41
N LEU A 97 3.70 8.32 -5.49
CA LEU A 97 3.43 8.42 -4.05
C LEU A 97 3.08 9.88 -3.65
N GLY A 98 3.88 10.84 -4.10
CA GLY A 98 3.72 12.24 -3.77
C GLY A 98 2.41 12.84 -4.26
N MET A 99 2.11 12.68 -5.53
CA MET A 99 0.91 13.24 -6.17
C MET A 99 -0.38 12.69 -5.54
N PHE A 100 -0.46 11.38 -5.37
CA PHE A 100 -1.72 10.75 -4.96
C PHE A 100 -1.93 10.77 -3.45
N CYS A 101 -0.89 10.74 -2.62
CA CYS A 101 -1.03 11.00 -1.19
C CYS A 101 -1.44 12.46 -0.92
N THR A 102 -0.84 13.42 -1.60
CA THR A 102 -1.21 14.84 -1.46
C THR A 102 -2.66 15.08 -1.91
N ARG A 103 -3.09 14.41 -2.96
CA ARG A 103 -4.47 14.49 -3.42
C ARG A 103 -5.46 13.91 -2.42
N LEU A 104 -5.21 12.72 -1.86
CA LEU A 104 -6.06 12.13 -0.82
C LEU A 104 -6.14 13.05 0.41
N GLU A 105 -5.00 13.59 0.85
CA GLU A 105 -4.96 14.52 1.99
C GLU A 105 -5.83 15.76 1.75
N GLY A 106 -5.86 16.29 0.52
CA GLY A 106 -6.67 17.45 0.17
C GLY A 106 -8.16 17.17 0.00
N GLU A 107 -8.56 15.92 -0.26
CA GLU A 107 -9.94 15.53 -0.58
C GLU A 107 -10.67 14.81 0.58
N CYS A 108 -9.96 14.36 1.61
CA CYS A 108 -10.50 13.53 2.68
C CYS A 108 -10.38 14.21 4.04
N SER A 109 -11.15 13.73 5.03
CA SER A 109 -11.05 14.22 6.39
C SER A 109 -9.76 13.72 7.07
N ALA A 110 -9.12 14.57 7.85
CA ALA A 110 -7.96 14.17 8.66
C ALA A 110 -8.31 13.15 9.75
N GLU A 111 -9.60 12.95 10.05
CA GLU A 111 -10.09 11.97 11.03
C GLU A 111 -10.28 10.57 10.42
N ASP A 112 -10.26 10.47 9.08
CA ASP A 112 -10.36 9.21 8.37
C ASP A 112 -9.05 8.41 8.49
N ALA A 113 -9.13 7.11 8.27
CA ALA A 113 -7.95 6.25 8.21
C ALA A 113 -7.45 6.13 6.77
N PHE A 114 -6.13 6.09 6.60
CA PHE A 114 -5.50 6.01 5.28
C PHE A 114 -4.57 4.80 5.22
N LEU A 115 -4.79 3.97 4.21
CA LEU A 115 -3.95 2.82 3.91
C LEU A 115 -3.36 2.96 2.51
N VAL A 116 -2.08 3.28 2.43
CA VAL A 116 -1.35 3.37 1.16
C VAL A 116 -0.48 2.14 1.01
N THR A 117 -0.62 1.41 -0.07
CA THR A 117 0.20 0.24 -0.37
C THR A 117 0.94 0.44 -1.68
N VAL A 118 2.26 0.43 -1.62
CA VAL A 118 3.14 0.47 -2.79
C VAL A 118 3.60 -0.95 -3.10
N ILE A 119 3.44 -1.38 -4.36
CA ILE A 119 3.91 -2.68 -4.85
C ILE A 119 4.85 -2.41 -6.02
N THR A 120 6.14 -2.75 -5.85
CA THR A 120 7.18 -2.52 -6.86
C THR A 120 8.28 -3.57 -6.77
N ASP A 121 8.91 -3.90 -7.88
CA ASP A 121 10.11 -4.73 -7.93
C ASP A 121 11.37 -3.93 -8.32
N GLY A 122 11.23 -2.60 -8.50
CA GLY A 122 12.26 -1.71 -9.00
C GLY A 122 12.49 -0.45 -8.17
N TYR A 123 13.63 0.20 -8.43
CA TYR A 123 13.99 1.48 -7.84
C TYR A 123 13.40 2.66 -8.59
N GLU A 124 13.19 3.75 -7.86
CA GLU A 124 12.96 5.08 -8.43
C GLU A 124 14.06 5.46 -9.44
N ASN A 125 13.65 5.86 -10.63
CA ASN A 125 14.62 6.30 -11.65
C ASN A 125 14.10 7.33 -12.67
N SER A 126 12.87 7.82 -12.51
CA SER A 126 12.27 8.71 -13.51
C SER A 126 11.31 9.79 -13.00
N SER A 127 11.15 9.94 -11.69
CA SER A 127 10.33 11.02 -11.10
C SER A 127 10.89 12.41 -11.42
N ARG A 128 10.01 13.40 -11.54
CA ARG A 128 10.33 14.78 -11.94
C ARG A 128 9.73 15.82 -11.02
N GLU A 129 8.59 15.53 -10.39
CA GLU A 129 7.85 16.44 -9.52
C GLU A 129 8.32 16.32 -8.06
N TYR A 130 8.70 15.10 -7.64
CA TYR A 130 9.16 14.83 -6.28
C TYR A 130 10.58 14.24 -6.29
N ASP A 131 11.45 14.80 -5.47
CA ASP A 131 12.76 14.21 -5.17
C ASP A 131 12.73 13.38 -3.86
N ALA A 132 13.81 12.67 -3.57
CA ALA A 132 13.93 11.83 -2.38
C ALA A 132 13.71 12.60 -1.07
N THR A 133 14.12 13.88 -0.99
CA THR A 133 13.95 14.70 0.21
C THR A 133 12.50 15.10 0.40
N ALA A 134 11.84 15.52 -0.67
CA ALA A 134 10.43 15.89 -0.65
C ALA A 134 9.55 14.72 -0.27
N ILE A 135 9.78 13.53 -0.87
CA ILE A 135 8.98 12.34 -0.60
C ILE A 135 9.18 11.83 0.83
N LYS A 136 10.41 11.81 1.33
CA LYS A 136 10.70 11.41 2.70
C LYS A 136 10.03 12.33 3.72
N THR A 137 10.06 13.63 3.48
CA THR A 137 9.39 14.63 4.32
C THR A 137 7.87 14.44 4.31
N LEU A 138 7.29 14.17 3.14
CA LEU A 138 5.87 13.89 3.00
C LEU A 138 5.47 12.62 3.78
N VAL A 139 6.16 11.51 3.53
CA VAL A 139 5.89 10.21 4.18
C VAL A 139 5.99 10.32 5.70
N ASP A 140 7.05 10.94 6.21
CA ASP A 140 7.25 11.19 7.64
C ASP A 140 6.07 11.97 8.26
N ARG A 141 5.61 13.00 7.58
CA ARG A 141 4.47 13.83 8.01
C ARG A 141 3.17 13.03 8.01
N LEU A 142 2.90 12.26 6.96
CA LEU A 142 1.69 11.45 6.84
C LEU A 142 1.65 10.33 7.89
N GLN A 143 2.78 9.66 8.13
CA GLN A 143 2.87 8.63 9.19
C GLN A 143 2.64 9.22 10.58
N LYS A 144 3.11 10.44 10.85
CA LYS A 144 2.79 11.18 12.09
C LYS A 144 1.32 11.58 12.20
N ALA A 145 0.63 11.74 11.08
CA ALA A 145 -0.82 11.94 11.00
C ALA A 145 -1.62 10.62 10.95
N ASN A 146 -1.02 9.52 11.41
CA ASN A 146 -1.62 8.18 11.49
C ASN A 146 -1.99 7.53 10.13
N TRP A 147 -1.33 7.94 9.06
CA TRP A 147 -1.42 7.21 7.80
C TRP A 147 -0.60 5.91 7.90
N THR A 148 -1.15 4.84 7.41
CA THR A 148 -0.42 3.59 7.23
C THR A 148 0.11 3.52 5.80
N ILE A 149 1.44 3.58 5.66
CA ILE A 149 2.11 3.47 4.36
C ILE A 149 2.88 2.17 4.36
N ALA A 150 2.44 1.24 3.50
CA ALA A 150 3.02 -0.08 3.34
C ALA A 150 3.84 -0.16 2.05
N LEU A 151 4.97 -0.85 2.12
CA LEU A 151 5.85 -1.10 0.98
C LEU A 151 6.00 -2.60 0.76
N MET A 152 5.64 -3.06 -0.43
CA MET A 152 5.90 -4.43 -0.89
C MET A 152 6.93 -4.36 -2.01
N GLY A 153 8.11 -4.88 -1.77
CA GLY A 153 9.22 -4.75 -2.71
C GLY A 153 10.04 -6.04 -2.89
N ALA A 154 10.91 -6.05 -3.89
CA ALA A 154 11.86 -7.13 -4.08
C ALA A 154 12.83 -7.24 -2.89
N LYS A 155 13.13 -8.47 -2.47
CA LYS A 155 13.83 -8.76 -1.20
C LYS A 155 15.17 -8.01 -1.05
N VAL A 156 15.94 -7.87 -2.14
CA VAL A 156 17.31 -7.31 -2.10
C VAL A 156 17.32 -5.80 -1.85
N GLU A 157 16.23 -5.11 -2.15
CA GLU A 157 16.17 -3.65 -2.26
C GLU A 157 15.31 -2.99 -1.19
N LEU A 158 14.47 -3.78 -0.51
CA LEU A 158 13.42 -3.27 0.36
C LEU A 158 13.94 -2.38 1.50
N GLY A 159 15.06 -2.73 2.13
CA GLY A 159 15.63 -1.95 3.22
C GLY A 159 16.15 -0.58 2.77
N ALA A 160 16.78 -0.52 1.60
CA ALA A 160 17.21 0.76 1.01
C ALA A 160 15.99 1.61 0.65
N MET A 161 14.98 1.03 0.01
CA MET A 161 13.74 1.72 -0.34
C MET A 161 13.00 2.26 0.89
N CYS A 162 12.95 1.51 2.00
CA CYS A 162 12.37 2.00 3.26
C CYS A 162 13.09 3.25 3.76
N ASN A 163 14.43 3.24 3.72
CA ASN A 163 15.23 4.38 4.15
C ASN A 163 15.06 5.60 3.24
N ASP A 164 15.02 5.38 1.92
CA ASP A 164 14.89 6.45 0.93
C ASP A 164 13.51 7.09 0.97
N LEU A 165 12.46 6.28 1.10
CA LEU A 165 11.08 6.75 1.21
C LEU A 165 10.70 7.23 2.62
N GLY A 166 11.45 6.88 3.66
CA GLY A 166 11.06 7.14 5.05
C GLY A 166 9.93 6.24 5.56
N VAL A 167 9.64 5.13 4.87
CA VAL A 167 8.62 4.16 5.30
C VAL A 167 9.14 3.33 6.46
N LEU A 168 8.31 3.12 7.49
CA LEU A 168 8.65 2.27 8.62
C LEU A 168 8.90 0.84 8.15
N CYS A 169 10.03 0.24 8.52
CA CYS A 169 10.37 -1.14 8.14
C CYS A 169 9.33 -2.16 8.61
N SER A 170 8.63 -1.89 9.72
CA SER A 170 7.49 -2.67 10.20
C SER A 170 6.27 -2.66 9.26
N ASN A 171 6.24 -1.72 8.31
CA ASN A 171 5.24 -1.62 7.26
C ASN A 171 5.77 -2.10 5.90
N ALA A 172 6.94 -2.70 5.86
CA ALA A 172 7.55 -3.20 4.64
C ALA A 172 7.58 -4.73 4.61
N ARG A 173 7.30 -5.31 3.44
CA ARG A 173 7.32 -6.73 3.21
C ARG A 173 8.05 -7.08 1.92
N ALA A 174 9.03 -7.98 2.05
CA ALA A 174 9.75 -8.49 0.90
C ALA A 174 8.98 -9.58 0.18
N PHE A 175 9.04 -9.58 -1.15
CA PHE A 175 8.65 -10.74 -1.96
C PHE A 175 9.76 -11.10 -2.95
N GLN A 176 9.76 -12.34 -3.40
CA GLN A 176 10.59 -12.72 -4.54
C GLN A 176 9.80 -12.36 -5.82
N PRO A 177 10.43 -11.73 -6.83
CA PRO A 177 9.75 -11.38 -8.08
C PRO A 177 9.53 -12.65 -8.94
N THR A 178 8.79 -13.59 -8.41
CA THR A 178 8.38 -14.86 -9.00
C THR A 178 6.92 -15.11 -8.69
N ALA A 179 6.24 -15.89 -9.51
CA ALA A 179 4.86 -16.28 -9.30
C ALA A 179 4.59 -16.87 -7.90
N ALA A 180 5.50 -17.72 -7.41
CA ALA A 180 5.38 -18.33 -6.08
C ALA A 180 5.58 -17.29 -4.96
N GLY A 181 6.54 -16.39 -5.10
CA GLY A 181 6.82 -15.33 -4.13
C GLY A 181 5.66 -14.36 -3.98
N MET A 182 5.08 -13.92 -5.10
CA MET A 182 3.92 -13.04 -5.09
C MET A 182 2.68 -13.71 -4.48
N ARG A 183 2.42 -14.99 -4.76
CA ARG A 183 1.31 -15.74 -4.12
C ARG A 183 1.49 -15.86 -2.61
N SER A 184 2.70 -16.17 -2.14
CA SER A 184 2.99 -16.26 -0.70
C SER A 184 2.77 -14.91 0.00
N MET A 185 3.21 -13.83 -0.62
CA MET A 185 2.99 -12.46 -0.12
C MET A 185 1.51 -12.17 0.05
N GLN A 186 0.69 -12.52 -0.94
CA GLN A 186 -0.74 -12.26 -0.92
C GLN A 186 -1.48 -12.94 0.23
N VAL A 187 -1.25 -14.25 0.44
CA VAL A 187 -1.89 -14.99 1.55
C VAL A 187 -1.62 -14.30 2.90
N ALA A 188 -0.39 -13.90 3.11
CA ALA A 188 -0.04 -13.22 4.34
C ALA A 188 -0.63 -11.80 4.42
N ASN A 189 -0.78 -11.11 3.30
CA ASN A 189 -1.37 -9.77 3.25
C ASN A 189 -2.87 -9.81 3.59
N ASN A 190 -3.60 -10.84 3.18
CA ASN A 190 -5.01 -11.00 3.51
C ASN A 190 -5.26 -11.00 5.03
N VAL A 191 -4.43 -11.71 5.79
CA VAL A 191 -4.51 -11.73 7.27
C VAL A 191 -4.24 -10.33 7.85
N VAL A 192 -3.27 -9.64 7.29
CA VAL A 192 -2.90 -8.28 7.73
C VAL A 192 -4.03 -7.28 7.47
N MET A 193 -4.70 -7.37 6.32
CA MET A 193 -5.84 -6.49 6.00
C MET A 193 -7.02 -6.73 6.92
N SER A 194 -7.32 -7.99 7.25
CA SER A 194 -8.36 -8.33 8.22
C SER A 194 -8.09 -7.69 9.59
N ASN A 195 -6.87 -7.83 10.09
CA ASN A 195 -6.46 -7.23 11.37
C ASN A 195 -6.50 -5.70 11.33
N TYR A 196 -6.07 -5.09 10.21
CA TYR A 196 -6.12 -3.64 10.02
C TYR A 196 -7.55 -3.11 10.11
N MET A 197 -8.49 -3.70 9.36
CA MET A 197 -9.89 -3.27 9.35
C MET A 197 -10.56 -3.47 10.71
N ALA A 198 -10.27 -4.57 11.41
CA ALA A 198 -10.74 -4.80 12.79
C ALA A 198 -10.19 -3.74 13.77
N GLY A 199 -8.93 -3.35 13.62
CA GLY A 199 -8.31 -2.28 14.39
C GLY A 199 -8.99 -0.93 14.15
N VAL A 200 -9.25 -0.56 12.90
CA VAL A 200 -9.97 0.67 12.55
C VAL A 200 -11.38 0.66 13.14
N SER A 201 -12.12 -0.43 12.99
CA SER A 201 -13.48 -0.58 13.52
C SER A 201 -13.54 -0.39 15.04
N SER A 202 -12.57 -0.96 15.76
CA SER A 202 -12.50 -0.84 17.24
C SER A 202 -11.99 0.51 17.73
N GLY A 203 -11.61 1.43 16.83
CA GLY A 203 -11.01 2.72 17.20
C GLY A 203 -9.56 2.59 17.69
N SER A 204 -8.97 1.41 17.60
CA SER A 204 -7.55 1.19 17.73
C SER A 204 -6.91 1.73 16.45
N MET A 205 -6.34 2.95 16.52
CA MET A 205 -5.77 3.62 15.36
C MET A 205 -4.85 2.69 14.59
N ALA A 206 -4.94 2.76 13.28
CA ALA A 206 -4.13 2.00 12.33
C ALA A 206 -2.66 1.97 12.79
N SER A 207 -2.18 0.79 13.02
CA SER A 207 -0.87 0.56 13.61
C SER A 207 0.23 1.04 12.66
N ASN A 208 1.18 1.82 13.18
CA ASN A 208 2.47 2.08 12.53
C ASN A 208 3.30 0.77 12.37
N SER A 209 2.66 -0.39 12.43
CA SER A 209 3.28 -1.71 12.47
C SER A 209 2.35 -2.72 11.78
N LEU A 210 2.04 -2.48 10.49
CA LEU A 210 1.10 -3.28 9.72
C LEU A 210 1.51 -4.77 9.64
N TYR A 211 2.81 -5.05 9.49
CA TYR A 211 3.37 -6.40 9.38
C TYR A 211 4.04 -6.92 10.66
N ALA A 212 4.04 -6.16 11.72
CA ALA A 212 4.51 -6.65 13.02
C ALA A 212 3.45 -7.58 13.61
N THR A 213 3.43 -8.81 13.14
CA THR A 213 2.86 -9.91 13.91
C THR A 213 3.83 -10.28 15.04
N PRO A 214 3.35 -10.87 16.17
CA PRO A 214 4.23 -11.32 17.26
C PRO A 214 5.30 -12.35 16.86
N ASP A 215 5.22 -12.90 15.67
CA ASP A 215 6.27 -13.74 15.07
C ASP A 215 7.43 -12.90 14.54
N SER A 216 8.20 -12.40 15.47
CA SER A 216 9.41 -11.59 15.28
C SER A 216 10.58 -12.30 14.59
N ASP A 217 10.37 -13.43 13.96
CA ASP A 217 11.43 -14.17 13.26
C ASP A 217 11.90 -13.49 11.98
N HIS A 218 11.10 -12.57 11.43
CA HIS A 218 11.46 -11.89 10.19
C HIS A 218 12.50 -10.77 10.43
N GLU A 219 12.36 -9.99 11.48
CA GLU A 219 13.35 -8.96 11.87
C GLU A 219 14.68 -9.62 12.30
N LYS A 220 14.60 -10.68 13.07
CA LYS A 220 15.80 -11.44 13.50
C LYS A 220 16.55 -12.04 12.33
N ARG A 221 15.84 -12.65 11.36
CA ARG A 221 16.46 -13.17 10.13
C ARG A 221 17.12 -12.08 9.29
N TRP A 222 16.50 -10.92 9.21
CA TRP A 222 17.03 -9.79 8.45
C TRP A 222 18.27 -9.18 9.14
N GLU A 223 18.26 -9.06 10.47
CA GLU A 223 19.43 -8.64 11.24
C GLU A 223 20.57 -9.67 11.18
N GLU A 224 20.25 -10.96 11.17
CA GLU A 224 21.24 -12.04 11.05
C GLU A 224 21.85 -12.10 9.64
N GLU A 225 21.07 -11.87 8.59
CA GLU A 225 21.57 -11.77 7.21
C GLU A 225 22.48 -10.55 7.02
N LYS A 226 22.11 -9.37 7.55
CA LYS A 226 22.98 -8.18 7.58
C LYS A 226 24.32 -8.40 8.30
N LYS A 227 24.37 -9.26 9.30
CA LYS A 227 25.60 -9.59 10.03
C LYS A 227 26.51 -10.56 9.26
N LYS A 228 25.99 -11.29 8.29
CA LYS A 228 26.76 -12.22 7.45
C LYS A 228 27.36 -11.57 6.20
N GLU A 229 26.93 -10.35 5.85
CA GLU A 229 27.46 -9.59 4.70
C GLU A 229 28.54 -8.56 5.11
N LYS A 230 28.95 -8.55 6.39
CA LYS A 230 30.10 -7.80 6.90
C LYS A 230 31.26 -8.74 7.25
#